data_3b0abc6457a7e5d0e3d5d158a5037365
#
_entry.id   3b0abc6457a7e5d0e3d5d158a5037365
#
_cell.length_a   1.000
_cell.length_b   1.000
_cell.length_c   1.000
_cell.angle_alpha   90.00
_cell.angle_beta   90.00
_cell.angle_gamma   90.00
#
_symmetry.space_group_name_H-M   'P 1'
#
loop_
_entity.id
_entity.type
_entity.pdbx_description
1 polymer ?
#
loop_
_entity_poly.entity_id
_entity_poly.type
_entity_poly.pdbx_seq_one_letter_code
_entity_poly.pdbx_strand_id
1 'polypeptide(L)'
;MSRSDGKRPDGMTLVPWSSGKCAVWDVTVIDTMANSYLNSTSTTAGGAADIAAARKADKYQELARGYEVIPVAIETMGPMNPAGASFINGIGRLVTALTGDRKETSFLWQRLSIMLQRFSAVCYRGSFILDDLE
;
A
#
# COMPACT_ATOMS: atom_id res chain seq x y z
N MET A 1 -4.84 13.25 12.71
CA MET A 1 -3.57 13.94 12.43
C MET A 1 -3.67 14.65 11.09
N SER A 2 -3.81 15.96 11.10
CA SER A 2 -3.76 16.76 9.87
C SER A 2 -2.62 17.76 9.97
N ARG A 3 -1.97 18.01 8.84
CA ARG A 3 -0.86 18.95 8.73
C ARG A 3 -1.27 20.12 7.86
N SER A 4 -0.75 21.30 8.18
CA SER A 4 -1.04 22.52 7.42
C SER A 4 -0.57 22.49 5.97
N ASP A 5 0.38 21.60 5.65
CA ASP A 5 0.92 21.41 4.29
C ASP A 5 0.08 20.46 3.41
N GLY A 6 -1.08 20.00 3.88
CA GLY A 6 -1.97 19.09 3.16
C GLY A 6 -1.50 17.64 3.13
N LYS A 7 -0.37 17.31 3.74
CA LYS A 7 0.14 15.94 3.81
C LYS A 7 -0.56 15.17 4.93
N ARG A 8 -1.33 14.16 4.56
CA ARG A 8 -2.09 13.35 5.51
C ARG A 8 -1.95 11.87 5.20
N PRO A 9 -1.40 11.06 6.13
CA PRO A 9 -1.40 9.60 5.97
C PRO A 9 -2.81 9.03 6.08
N ASP A 10 -3.01 7.83 5.53
CA ASP A 10 -4.30 7.15 5.53
C ASP A 10 -4.71 6.62 6.91
N GLY A 11 -3.74 6.28 7.74
CA GLY A 11 -4.03 5.79 9.07
C GLY A 11 -2.81 5.73 9.98
N MET A 12 -3.07 5.44 11.26
CA MET A 12 -2.02 5.23 12.25
C MET A 12 -2.47 4.26 13.34
N THR A 13 -1.51 3.60 13.98
CA THR A 13 -1.78 2.77 15.16
C THR A 13 -1.95 3.64 16.40
N LEU A 14 -2.79 3.21 17.33
CA LEU A 14 -3.00 3.90 18.62
C LEU A 14 -1.98 3.48 19.68
N VAL A 15 -1.24 2.41 19.42
CA VAL A 15 -0.22 1.85 20.32
C VAL A 15 1.10 1.72 19.55
N PRO A 16 2.25 1.67 20.23
CA PRO A 16 3.53 1.47 19.56
C PRO A 16 3.54 0.23 18.69
N TRP A 17 4.02 0.37 17.47
CA TRP A 17 4.13 -0.72 16.49
C TRP A 17 5.53 -1.33 16.49
N SER A 18 6.55 -0.48 16.48
CA SER A 18 7.95 -0.89 16.40
C SER A 18 8.84 0.18 17.05
N SER A 19 9.87 -0.25 17.75
CA SER A 19 10.87 0.63 18.37
C SER A 19 10.25 1.74 19.24
N GLY A 20 9.14 1.46 19.92
CA GLY A 20 8.42 2.42 20.74
C GLY A 20 7.65 3.50 19.97
N LYS A 21 7.58 3.39 18.64
CA LYS A 21 6.88 4.35 17.77
C LYS A 21 5.58 3.78 17.25
N CYS A 22 4.54 4.60 17.18
CA CYS A 22 3.31 4.26 16.47
C CYS A 22 3.59 4.23 14.97
N ALA A 23 2.94 3.32 14.26
CA ALA A 23 3.02 3.26 12.80
C ALA A 23 2.02 4.23 12.18
N VAL A 24 2.45 4.92 11.14
CA VAL A 24 1.57 5.64 10.21
C VAL A 24 1.73 5.03 8.83
N TRP A 25 0.64 4.78 8.15
CA TRP A 25 0.68 4.15 6.83
C TRP A 25 -0.04 5.00 5.80
N ASP A 26 0.40 4.86 4.56
CA ASP A 26 -0.21 5.51 3.41
C ASP A 26 -0.22 4.51 2.26
N VAL A 27 -1.40 4.27 1.71
CA VAL A 27 -1.61 3.27 0.67
C VAL A 27 -1.67 3.94 -0.69
N THR A 28 -0.95 3.39 -1.65
CA THR A 28 -0.97 3.82 -3.04
C THR A 28 -1.20 2.60 -3.93
N VAL A 29 -2.20 2.68 -4.80
CA VAL A 29 -2.41 1.67 -5.85
C VAL A 29 -1.92 2.26 -7.16
N ILE A 30 -1.04 1.54 -7.85
CA ILE A 30 -0.37 2.01 -9.06
C ILE A 30 -0.72 1.12 -10.23
N ASP A 31 -1.01 1.75 -11.38
CA ASP A 31 -1.14 1.01 -12.62
C ASP A 31 0.25 0.55 -13.08
N THR A 32 0.48 -0.76 -13.08
CA THR A 32 1.74 -1.37 -13.50
C THR A 32 2.13 -0.97 -14.91
N MET A 33 1.14 -0.75 -15.77
CA MET A 33 1.33 -0.42 -17.19
C MET A 33 1.37 1.08 -17.46
N ALA A 34 1.31 1.93 -16.44
CA ALA A 34 1.42 3.38 -16.64
C ALA A 34 2.80 3.74 -17.22
N ASN A 35 2.81 4.67 -18.18
CA ASN A 35 4.03 5.04 -18.90
C ASN A 35 5.17 5.47 -17.98
N SER A 36 4.86 6.17 -16.89
CA SER A 36 5.85 6.62 -15.90
C SER A 36 6.57 5.48 -15.19
N TYR A 37 6.04 4.26 -15.23
CA TYR A 37 6.59 3.09 -14.54
C TYR A 37 7.07 1.97 -15.47
N LEU A 38 6.81 2.06 -16.78
CA LEU A 38 7.08 0.94 -17.73
C LEU A 38 8.54 0.49 -17.71
N ASN A 39 9.49 1.39 -17.63
CA ASN A 39 10.91 1.02 -17.59
C ASN A 39 11.24 0.20 -16.34
N SER A 40 10.69 0.56 -15.18
CA SER A 40 10.90 -0.18 -13.93
C SER A 40 10.21 -1.53 -13.94
N THR A 41 8.95 -1.60 -14.42
CA THR A 41 8.17 -2.85 -14.43
C THR A 41 8.67 -3.83 -15.47
N SER A 42 9.26 -3.36 -16.57
CA SER A 42 9.84 -4.23 -17.59
C SER A 42 11.15 -4.91 -17.15
N THR A 43 11.85 -4.34 -16.17
CA THR A 43 13.15 -4.85 -15.69
C THR A 43 13.07 -5.55 -14.34
N THR A 44 12.13 -5.16 -13.47
CA THR A 44 12.04 -5.66 -12.10
C THR A 44 10.59 -5.78 -11.66
N ALA A 45 10.17 -6.97 -11.22
CA ALA A 45 8.86 -7.15 -10.61
C ALA A 45 8.76 -6.28 -9.36
N GLY A 46 7.69 -5.49 -9.25
CA GLY A 46 7.50 -4.56 -8.13
C GLY A 46 8.26 -3.24 -8.25
N GLY A 47 8.91 -2.97 -9.38
CA GLY A 47 9.68 -1.73 -9.57
C GLY A 47 8.84 -0.46 -9.42
N ALA A 48 7.62 -0.46 -9.93
CA ALA A 48 6.70 0.67 -9.79
C ALA A 48 6.29 0.88 -8.32
N ALA A 49 6.03 -0.21 -7.58
CA ALA A 49 5.71 -0.14 -6.16
C ALA A 49 6.88 0.43 -5.35
N ASP A 50 8.10 0.01 -5.65
CA ASP A 50 9.30 0.51 -4.97
C ASP A 50 9.50 2.01 -5.20
N ILE A 51 9.30 2.50 -6.43
CA ILE A 51 9.38 3.93 -6.76
C ILE A 51 8.32 4.73 -6.00
N ALA A 52 7.08 4.26 -6.00
CA ALA A 52 5.99 4.93 -5.30
C ALA A 52 6.21 4.95 -3.79
N ALA A 53 6.72 3.85 -3.22
CA ALA A 53 7.06 3.77 -1.80
C ALA A 53 8.16 4.78 -1.43
N ALA A 54 9.19 4.91 -2.26
CA ALA A 54 10.26 5.88 -2.05
C ALA A 54 9.74 7.32 -2.07
N ARG A 55 8.85 7.64 -3.00
CA ARG A 55 8.21 8.97 -3.08
C ARG A 55 7.39 9.29 -1.83
N LYS A 56 6.66 8.30 -1.30
CA LYS A 56 5.88 8.46 -0.06
C LYS A 56 6.79 8.63 1.15
N ALA A 57 7.88 7.88 1.23
CA ALA A 57 8.85 8.03 2.30
C ALA A 57 9.44 9.45 2.33
N ASP A 58 9.78 10.01 1.17
CA ASP A 58 10.26 11.39 1.05
C ASP A 58 9.19 12.40 1.47
N LYS A 59 7.95 12.19 1.04
CA LYS A 59 6.82 13.07 1.38
C LYS A 59 6.60 13.17 2.89
N TYR A 60 6.77 12.06 3.62
CA TYR A 60 6.52 12.00 5.06
C TYR A 60 7.79 11.99 5.92
N GLN A 61 8.90 12.47 5.38
CA GLN A 61 10.21 12.42 6.03
C GLN A 61 10.22 13.06 7.44
N GLU A 62 9.48 14.14 7.65
CA GLU A 62 9.39 14.78 8.96
C GLU A 62 8.63 13.92 9.98
N LEU A 63 7.62 13.17 9.55
CA LEU A 63 6.89 12.26 10.42
C LEU A 63 7.75 11.10 10.92
N ALA A 64 8.76 10.69 10.15
CA ALA A 64 9.64 9.60 10.51
C ALA A 64 10.44 9.83 11.80
N ARG A 65 10.52 11.06 12.28
CA ARG A 65 11.18 11.38 13.55
C ARG A 65 10.42 10.85 14.77
N GLY A 66 9.08 10.87 14.74
CA GLY A 66 8.23 10.46 15.87
C GLY A 66 7.39 9.22 15.58
N TYR A 67 7.31 8.79 14.33
CA TYR A 67 6.45 7.69 13.88
C TYR A 67 7.23 6.75 12.97
N GLU A 68 6.80 5.48 12.98
CA GLU A 68 7.23 4.52 11.95
C GLU A 68 6.38 4.76 10.71
N VAL A 69 6.98 5.34 9.67
CA VAL A 69 6.26 5.62 8.42
C VAL A 69 6.33 4.39 7.52
N ILE A 70 5.17 3.85 7.15
CA ILE A 70 5.05 2.64 6.34
C ILE A 70 4.33 2.99 5.03
N PRO A 71 5.07 3.23 3.95
CA PRO A 71 4.45 3.37 2.63
C PRO A 71 4.03 2.00 2.11
N VAL A 72 2.75 1.84 1.80
CA VAL A 72 2.19 0.61 1.21
C VAL A 72 1.86 0.91 -0.24
N ALA A 73 2.63 0.37 -1.17
CA ALA A 73 2.44 0.57 -2.59
C ALA A 73 2.13 -0.76 -3.27
N ILE A 74 0.99 -0.85 -3.94
CA ILE A 74 0.50 -2.06 -4.58
C ILE A 74 0.33 -1.80 -6.07
N GLU A 75 0.94 -2.63 -6.90
CA GLU A 75 0.74 -2.58 -8.35
C GLU A 75 -0.53 -3.33 -8.73
N THR A 76 -1.22 -2.86 -9.76
CA THR A 76 -2.45 -3.51 -10.26
C THR A 76 -2.21 -4.95 -10.71
N MET A 77 -0.98 -5.30 -11.08
CA MET A 77 -0.59 -6.67 -11.43
C MET A 77 -0.17 -7.51 -10.22
N GLY A 78 -0.25 -6.97 -9.00
CA GLY A 78 -0.10 -7.73 -7.76
C GLY A 78 1.10 -7.40 -6.88
N PRO A 79 2.29 -7.06 -7.40
CA PRO A 79 3.45 -6.82 -6.55
C PRO A 79 3.23 -5.67 -5.55
N MET A 80 3.79 -5.83 -4.35
CA MET A 80 3.75 -4.85 -3.28
C MET A 80 5.18 -4.56 -2.81
N ASN A 81 5.44 -3.33 -2.36
CA ASN A 81 6.74 -2.99 -1.79
C ASN A 81 7.03 -3.81 -0.50
N PRO A 82 8.30 -4.10 -0.20
CA PRO A 82 8.66 -4.95 0.95
C PRO A 82 8.14 -4.44 2.30
N ALA A 83 8.22 -3.15 2.57
CA ALA A 83 7.73 -2.57 3.82
C ALA A 83 6.21 -2.75 3.97
N GLY A 84 5.45 -2.59 2.88
CA GLY A 84 4.02 -2.84 2.86
C GLY A 84 3.69 -4.30 3.14
N ALA A 85 4.40 -5.22 2.50
CA ALA A 85 4.21 -6.65 2.71
C ALA A 85 4.52 -7.06 4.16
N SER A 86 5.59 -6.54 4.74
CA SER A 86 5.94 -6.78 6.15
C SER A 86 4.87 -6.24 7.10
N PHE A 87 4.31 -5.08 6.80
CA PHE A 87 3.23 -4.48 7.58
C PHE A 87 1.97 -5.35 7.55
N ILE A 88 1.56 -5.82 6.38
CA ILE A 88 0.39 -6.70 6.22
C ILE A 88 0.61 -8.03 6.98
N ASN A 89 1.78 -8.63 6.86
CA ASN A 89 2.12 -9.85 7.60
C ASN A 89 2.13 -9.61 9.11
N GLY A 90 2.58 -8.44 9.56
CA GLY A 90 2.54 -8.04 10.97
C GLY A 90 1.12 -7.95 11.51
N ILE A 91 0.20 -7.35 10.74
CA ILE A 91 -1.22 -7.32 11.08
C ILE A 91 -1.78 -8.74 11.18
N GLY A 92 -1.47 -9.60 10.21
CA GLY A 92 -1.90 -10.99 10.21
C GLY A 92 -1.45 -11.75 11.46
N ARG A 93 -0.19 -11.55 11.88
CA ARG A 93 0.32 -12.17 13.11
C ARG A 93 -0.41 -11.68 14.36
N LEU A 94 -0.72 -10.39 14.46
CA LEU A 94 -1.48 -9.84 15.59
C LEU A 94 -2.90 -10.40 15.64
N VAL A 95 -3.57 -10.50 14.51
CA VAL A 95 -4.92 -11.09 14.44
C VAL A 95 -4.88 -12.57 14.80
N THR A 96 -3.89 -13.32 14.33
CA THR A 96 -3.68 -14.71 14.70
C THR A 96 -3.48 -14.86 16.21
N ALA A 97 -2.71 -13.99 16.83
CA ALA A 97 -2.50 -14.02 18.29
C ALA A 97 -3.81 -13.81 19.09
N LEU A 98 -4.73 -12.98 18.54
CA LEU A 98 -6.01 -12.72 19.17
C LEU A 98 -7.05 -13.82 18.94
N THR A 99 -7.09 -14.40 17.74
CA THR A 99 -8.12 -15.39 17.35
C THR A 99 -7.67 -16.83 17.51
N GLY A 100 -6.36 -17.08 17.52
CA GLY A 100 -5.78 -18.43 17.50
C GLY A 100 -5.83 -19.14 16.16
N ASP A 101 -6.39 -18.50 15.12
CA ASP A 101 -6.49 -19.10 13.78
C ASP A 101 -5.23 -18.81 12.97
N ARG A 102 -4.51 -19.86 12.57
CA ARG A 102 -3.27 -19.76 11.77
C ARG A 102 -3.51 -19.28 10.35
N LYS A 103 -4.77 -19.27 9.89
CA LYS A 103 -5.13 -18.87 8.52
C LYS A 103 -5.38 -17.37 8.36
N GLU A 104 -5.33 -16.60 9.44
CA GLU A 104 -5.67 -15.17 9.42
C GLU A 104 -4.84 -14.36 8.42
N THR A 105 -3.52 -14.59 8.37
CA THR A 105 -2.64 -13.91 7.41
C THR A 105 -3.02 -14.25 5.97
N SER A 106 -3.29 -15.53 5.67
CA SER A 106 -3.72 -15.97 4.35
C SER A 106 -5.04 -15.34 3.93
N PHE A 107 -6.01 -15.26 4.85
CA PHE A 107 -7.29 -14.61 4.60
C PHE A 107 -7.13 -13.12 4.32
N LEU A 108 -6.24 -12.44 5.06
CA LEU A 108 -5.97 -11.02 4.86
C LEU A 108 -5.40 -10.76 3.45
N TRP A 109 -4.40 -11.54 3.03
CA TRP A 109 -3.83 -11.44 1.68
C TRP A 109 -4.87 -11.74 0.60
N GLN A 110 -5.72 -12.74 0.82
CA GLN A 110 -6.79 -13.10 -0.11
C GLN A 110 -7.80 -11.97 -0.27
N ARG A 111 -8.21 -11.32 0.82
CA ARG A 111 -9.11 -10.16 0.78
C ARG A 111 -8.48 -8.99 0.04
N LEU A 112 -7.20 -8.71 0.28
CA LEU A 112 -6.49 -7.65 -0.42
C LEU A 112 -6.43 -7.93 -1.93
N SER A 113 -6.17 -9.17 -2.33
CA SER A 113 -6.16 -9.57 -3.74
C SER A 113 -7.52 -9.34 -4.42
N ILE A 114 -8.61 -9.72 -3.73
CA ILE A 114 -9.98 -9.51 -4.24
C ILE A 114 -10.28 -8.01 -4.37
N MET A 115 -9.92 -7.22 -3.37
CA MET A 115 -10.13 -5.77 -3.41
C MET A 115 -9.35 -5.12 -4.56
N LEU A 116 -8.11 -5.55 -4.79
CA LEU A 116 -7.28 -5.06 -5.89
C LEU A 116 -7.89 -5.40 -7.25
N GLN A 117 -8.40 -6.62 -7.42
CA GLN A 117 -9.09 -7.04 -8.63
C GLN A 117 -10.35 -6.20 -8.89
N ARG A 118 -11.14 -5.94 -7.85
CA ARG A 118 -12.33 -5.07 -7.96
C ARG A 118 -11.97 -3.64 -8.34
N PHE A 119 -10.93 -3.09 -7.72
CA PHE A 119 -10.42 -1.77 -8.04
C PHE A 119 -10.00 -1.69 -9.52
N SER A 120 -9.23 -2.66 -9.99
CA SER A 120 -8.77 -2.72 -11.39
C SER A 120 -9.93 -2.83 -12.36
N ALA A 121 -10.95 -3.64 -12.05
CA ALA A 121 -12.15 -3.79 -12.88
C ALA A 121 -12.95 -2.48 -12.98
N VAL A 122 -13.10 -1.75 -11.87
CA VAL A 122 -13.79 -0.46 -11.86
C VAL A 122 -13.03 0.56 -12.71
N CYS A 123 -11.71 0.65 -12.58
CA CYS A 123 -10.88 1.54 -13.38
C CYS A 123 -10.96 1.21 -14.87
N TYR A 124 -10.92 -0.08 -15.21
CA TYR A 124 -11.03 -0.55 -16.59
C TYR A 124 -12.37 -0.21 -17.21
N ARG A 125 -13.48 -0.43 -16.50
CA ARG A 125 -14.83 -0.05 -16.95
C ARG A 125 -14.96 1.45 -17.13
N GLY A 126 -14.40 2.24 -16.23
CA GLY A 126 -14.39 3.70 -16.32
C GLY A 126 -13.67 4.18 -17.57
N SER A 127 -12.54 3.58 -17.92
CA SER A 127 -11.80 3.88 -19.13
C SER A 127 -12.61 3.59 -20.40
N PHE A 128 -13.31 2.46 -20.44
CA PHE A 128 -14.20 2.11 -21.56
C PHE A 128 -15.33 3.10 -21.75
N ILE A 129 -15.98 3.50 -20.68
CA ILE A 129 -17.08 4.46 -20.73
C ILE A 129 -16.59 5.81 -21.28
N LEU A 130 -15.40 6.24 -20.91
CA LEU A 130 -14.80 7.48 -21.40
C LEU A 130 -14.48 7.40 -22.90
N ASP A 131 -13.96 6.27 -23.36
CA ASP A 131 -13.66 6.04 -24.77
C ASP A 131 -14.93 6.02 -25.63
N ASP A 132 -16.02 5.46 -25.12
CA ASP A 132 -17.30 5.45 -25.81
C ASP A 132 -17.97 6.84 -25.90
N LEU A 133 -17.57 7.78 -25.06
CA LEU A 133 -18.09 9.15 -25.07
C LEU A 133 -17.31 10.10 -25.99
N GLU A 134 -16.16 9.71 -26.45
CA GLU A 134 -15.34 10.44 -27.43
C GLU A 134 -15.68 10.02 -28.85
#